data_37a08999975f6cb843e15eba4a15aaa0
#
_entry.id   37a08999975f6cb843e15eba4a15aaa0
#
_cell.length_a   1.000
_cell.length_b   1.000
_cell.length_c   1.000
_cell.angle_alpha   90.00
_cell.angle_beta   90.00
_cell.angle_gamma   90.00
#
_symmetry.space_group_name_H-M   'P 1'
#
loop_
_entity.id
_entity.type
_entity.pdbx_description
1 polymer ?
#
loop_
_entity_poly.entity_id
_entity_poly.type
_entity_poly.pdbx_seq_one_letter_code
_entity_poly.pdbx_strand_id
1 'polypeptide(L)'
;NERIGSVGKVLGNRIVRISKDGEIENKNMDLPHYLENTAGLTSNLTSTPSSAECEWLPTGDLGHLDDDGFLYLDGRKKNVLITSFGRNISPEWPESLLLGSGLFRQAMVIGDGQAQLGALLVTAKEGLSDEVIQAGVTSANQELPDYAQIKHWLLADEPFSPNNGLATANGRLKRDLIKKKFNDQIELLYANT
;
A
#
# COMPACT_ATOMS: atom_id res chain seq x y z
N ASN A 1 -1.77 -26.51 -8.27
CA ASN A 1 -2.88 -25.88 -7.54
C ASN A 1 -2.59 -24.38 -7.48
N GLU A 2 -3.32 -23.63 -8.30
CA GLU A 2 -3.28 -22.17 -8.24
C GLU A 2 -4.00 -21.72 -6.97
N ARG A 3 -3.29 -21.03 -6.09
CA ARG A 3 -3.84 -20.36 -4.91
C ARG A 3 -4.14 -18.93 -5.29
N ILE A 4 -5.42 -18.60 -5.50
CA ILE A 4 -5.87 -17.26 -5.87
C ILE A 4 -5.41 -16.25 -4.81
N GLY A 5 -4.80 -15.13 -5.24
CA GLY A 5 -4.28 -14.08 -4.37
C GLY A 5 -2.85 -14.30 -3.85
N SER A 6 -2.29 -15.51 -3.98
CA SER A 6 -0.90 -15.77 -3.62
C SER A 6 0.06 -15.32 -4.72
N VAL A 7 1.24 -14.84 -4.33
CA VAL A 7 2.36 -14.57 -5.24
C VAL A 7 3.20 -15.83 -5.53
N GLY A 8 2.83 -16.97 -4.95
CA GLY A 8 3.47 -18.27 -5.16
C GLY A 8 4.31 -18.72 -3.97
N LYS A 9 5.07 -19.80 -4.18
CA LYS A 9 6.00 -20.34 -3.19
C LYS A 9 7.39 -19.75 -3.35
N VAL A 10 8.11 -19.72 -2.25
CA VAL A 10 9.52 -19.28 -2.24
C VAL A 10 10.36 -20.18 -3.14
N LEU A 11 11.16 -19.58 -4.01
CA LEU A 11 12.08 -20.31 -4.89
C LEU A 11 13.18 -21.00 -4.06
N GLY A 12 13.63 -22.19 -4.50
CA GLY A 12 14.47 -23.09 -3.72
C GLY A 12 15.85 -22.57 -3.28
N ASN A 13 16.33 -21.46 -3.86
CA ASN A 13 17.60 -20.82 -3.50
C ASN A 13 17.42 -19.56 -2.64
N ARG A 14 16.19 -19.26 -2.19
CA ARG A 14 15.85 -18.09 -1.37
C ARG A 14 15.21 -18.55 -0.08
N ILE A 15 15.44 -17.78 0.98
CA ILE A 15 14.78 -17.98 2.26
C ILE A 15 14.00 -16.71 2.57
N VAL A 16 12.72 -16.89 2.88
CA VAL A 16 11.82 -15.79 3.25
C VAL A 16 11.29 -16.09 4.66
N ARG A 17 11.18 -15.07 5.48
CA ARG A 17 10.45 -15.13 6.75
C ARG A 17 9.53 -13.95 6.90
N ILE A 18 8.59 -14.06 7.79
CA ILE A 18 7.75 -12.96 8.23
C ILE A 18 8.26 -12.50 9.60
N SER A 19 8.61 -11.23 9.72
CA SER A 19 9.06 -10.62 10.97
C SER A 19 7.90 -10.50 11.98
N LYS A 20 8.20 -10.09 13.22
CA LYS A 20 7.17 -9.95 14.28
C LYS A 20 6.11 -8.90 13.95
N ASP A 21 6.45 -7.90 13.15
CA ASP A 21 5.58 -6.83 12.70
C ASP A 21 4.96 -7.09 11.31
N GLY A 22 5.04 -8.34 10.82
CA GLY A 22 4.41 -8.76 9.58
C GLY A 22 5.20 -8.42 8.32
N GLU A 23 6.42 -7.88 8.42
CA GLU A 23 7.24 -7.55 7.27
C GLU A 23 7.85 -8.80 6.65
N ILE A 24 7.81 -8.88 5.34
CA ILE A 24 8.48 -9.92 4.57
C ILE A 24 9.98 -9.58 4.54
N GLU A 25 10.79 -10.49 5.08
CA GLU A 25 12.24 -10.39 5.04
C GLU A 25 12.82 -11.50 4.18
N ASN A 26 13.82 -11.13 3.40
CA ASN A 26 14.51 -12.03 2.48
C ASN A 26 15.94 -12.26 2.94
N LYS A 27 16.37 -13.52 2.93
CA LYS A 27 17.76 -13.91 3.12
C LYS A 27 18.31 -14.38 1.78
N ASN A 28 19.17 -13.57 1.18
CA ASN A 28 19.77 -13.90 -0.11
C ASN A 28 21.18 -14.46 0.12
N MET A 29 21.45 -15.63 -0.45
CA MET A 29 22.78 -16.24 -0.38
C MET A 29 23.76 -15.64 -1.41
N ASP A 30 23.23 -14.94 -2.44
CA ASP A 30 23.98 -14.33 -3.52
C ASP A 30 23.54 -12.88 -3.73
N LEU A 31 23.84 -11.97 -2.78
CA LEU A 31 23.62 -10.57 -3.02
C LEU A 31 24.67 -9.96 -3.93
N PRO A 32 24.31 -9.40 -5.10
CA PRO A 32 25.08 -8.30 -5.63
C PRO A 32 24.93 -7.14 -4.64
N HIS A 33 26.05 -6.59 -4.18
CA HIS A 33 26.06 -5.39 -3.35
C HIS A 33 25.15 -4.33 -3.99
N TYR A 34 24.12 -3.90 -3.27
CA TYR A 34 23.43 -2.67 -3.60
C TYR A 34 24.49 -1.57 -3.51
N LEU A 35 24.89 -1.03 -4.66
CA LEU A 35 25.68 0.18 -4.71
C LEU A 35 24.81 1.28 -4.12
N GLU A 36 25.10 1.66 -2.88
CA GLU A 36 24.59 2.89 -2.32
C GLU A 36 25.03 4.03 -3.23
N ASN A 37 24.08 4.63 -3.95
CA ASN A 37 24.26 5.90 -4.63
C ASN A 37 24.38 7.01 -3.58
N THR A 38 25.44 7.01 -2.81
CA THR A 38 25.90 8.16 -2.04
C THR A 38 26.88 8.93 -2.92
N ALA A 39 26.34 9.87 -3.70
CA ALA A 39 27.15 10.95 -4.24
C ALA A 39 27.79 11.71 -3.08
N GLY A 40 29.07 11.46 -2.85
CA GLY A 40 29.96 12.26 -2.04
C GLY A 40 30.24 11.74 -0.64
N LEU A 41 31.16 10.75 -0.53
CA LEU A 41 32.16 10.67 0.54
C LEU A 41 33.19 9.61 0.15
N THR A 42 34.35 10.09 -0.28
CA THR A 42 35.57 9.30 -0.41
C THR A 42 36.11 9.00 0.99
N SER A 43 36.24 7.73 1.37
CA SER A 43 37.42 7.21 2.03
C SER A 43 37.17 5.85 2.69
N ASN A 44 38.08 4.91 2.40
CA ASN A 44 38.40 3.68 3.16
C ASN A 44 37.44 2.48 3.04
N LEU A 45 37.38 1.90 1.84
CA LEU A 45 37.00 0.51 1.64
C LEU A 45 38.24 -0.40 1.80
N THR A 46 38.55 -0.75 3.04
CA THR A 46 39.40 -1.91 3.35
C THR A 46 38.78 -2.66 4.53
N SER A 47 37.75 -3.42 4.26
CA SER A 47 37.42 -4.61 5.05
C SER A 47 36.47 -5.47 4.23
N THR A 48 37.00 -6.50 3.59
CA THR A 48 36.23 -7.70 3.25
C THR A 48 35.57 -8.20 4.51
N PRO A 49 34.24 -8.30 4.60
CA PRO A 49 33.62 -8.99 5.72
C PRO A 49 33.91 -10.47 5.59
N SER A 50 34.90 -10.94 6.36
CA SER A 50 35.08 -12.36 6.61
C SER A 50 33.92 -12.82 7.49
N SER A 51 33.25 -13.91 7.10
CA SER A 51 32.07 -14.51 7.74
C SER A 51 30.82 -13.62 7.69
N ALA A 52 30.18 -13.57 6.51
CA ALA A 52 28.86 -13.01 6.37
C ALA A 52 27.85 -13.88 7.14
N GLU A 53 27.51 -13.47 8.35
CA GLU A 53 26.19 -13.79 8.88
C GLU A 53 25.20 -13.23 7.86
N CYS A 54 24.53 -14.11 7.13
CA CYS A 54 23.55 -13.72 6.12
C CYS A 54 22.46 -12.90 6.81
N GLU A 55 22.54 -11.60 6.69
CA GLU A 55 21.60 -10.65 7.30
C GLU A 55 20.25 -10.75 6.61
N TRP A 56 19.17 -10.64 7.40
CA TRP A 56 17.83 -10.57 6.89
C TRP A 56 17.57 -9.17 6.33
N LEU A 57 17.17 -9.11 5.06
CA LEU A 57 16.90 -7.85 4.38
C LEU A 57 15.40 -7.58 4.38
N PRO A 58 14.95 -6.48 4.99
CA PRO A 58 13.57 -6.07 4.96
C PRO A 58 13.17 -5.64 3.54
N THR A 59 12.01 -6.10 3.07
CA THR A 59 11.52 -5.76 1.72
C THR A 59 10.67 -4.49 1.70
N GLY A 60 10.18 -4.05 2.85
CA GLY A 60 9.18 -3.00 2.98
C GLY A 60 7.76 -3.46 2.62
N ASP A 61 7.56 -4.75 2.35
CA ASP A 61 6.26 -5.35 2.08
C ASP A 61 5.78 -6.11 3.31
N LEU A 62 4.49 -6.01 3.61
CA LEU A 62 3.81 -6.82 4.62
C LEU A 62 3.19 -8.04 3.95
N GLY A 63 3.15 -9.16 4.68
CA GLY A 63 2.53 -10.37 4.17
C GLY A 63 2.57 -11.52 5.15
N HIS A 64 2.02 -12.64 4.69
CA HIS A 64 1.98 -13.87 5.46
C HIS A 64 2.23 -15.10 4.58
N LEU A 65 2.61 -16.20 5.22
CA LEU A 65 2.70 -17.51 4.59
C LEU A 65 1.52 -18.34 5.06
N ASP A 66 0.88 -19.07 4.15
CA ASP A 66 -0.10 -20.10 4.55
C ASP A 66 0.59 -21.39 5.00
N ASP A 67 -0.20 -22.34 5.51
CA ASP A 67 0.28 -23.64 6.01
C ASP A 67 0.99 -24.48 4.93
N ASP A 68 0.73 -24.23 3.65
CA ASP A 68 1.36 -24.87 2.51
C ASP A 68 2.60 -24.11 1.99
N GLY A 69 2.94 -22.99 2.62
CA GLY A 69 4.10 -22.16 2.29
C GLY A 69 3.92 -21.25 1.07
N PHE A 70 2.68 -20.89 0.71
CA PHE A 70 2.41 -19.86 -0.27
C PHE A 70 2.46 -18.49 0.39
N LEU A 71 3.12 -17.54 -0.28
CA LEU A 71 3.27 -16.17 0.19
C LEU A 71 2.11 -15.30 -0.32
N TYR A 72 1.53 -14.52 0.57
CA TYR A 72 0.51 -13.51 0.30
C TYR A 72 1.06 -12.14 0.65
N LEU A 73 0.79 -11.14 -0.19
CA LEU A 73 1.15 -9.75 0.05
C LEU A 73 -0.06 -9.02 0.64
N ASP A 74 0.11 -8.44 1.83
CA ASP A 74 -0.93 -7.70 2.54
C ASP A 74 -0.84 -6.19 2.29
N GLY A 75 0.31 -5.69 1.83
CA GLY A 75 0.52 -4.29 1.47
C GLY A 75 1.95 -3.80 1.67
N ARG A 76 2.11 -2.47 1.73
CA ARG A 76 3.39 -1.80 1.97
C ARG A 76 3.48 -1.28 3.40
N LYS A 77 4.53 -1.63 4.13
CA LYS A 77 4.75 -1.19 5.52
C LYS A 77 4.65 0.34 5.69
N LYS A 78 5.25 1.09 4.78
CA LYS A 78 5.20 2.56 4.79
C LYS A 78 3.83 3.17 4.46
N ASN A 79 2.92 2.39 3.89
CA ASN A 79 1.59 2.86 3.51
C ASN A 79 0.54 2.56 4.58
N VAL A 80 0.87 1.72 5.56
CA VAL A 80 -0.06 1.34 6.64
C VAL A 80 -0.61 2.59 7.29
N LEU A 81 -1.93 2.64 7.40
CA LEU A 81 -2.66 3.67 8.13
C LEU A 81 -2.85 3.19 9.57
N ILE A 82 -2.50 4.04 10.52
CA ILE A 82 -2.73 3.78 11.94
C ILE A 82 -3.88 4.66 12.38
N THR A 83 -5.04 4.07 12.63
CA THR A 83 -6.22 4.83 13.07
C THR A 83 -6.01 5.40 14.49
N SER A 84 -6.84 6.36 14.90
CA SER A 84 -6.82 6.90 16.26
C SER A 84 -7.07 5.84 17.35
N PHE A 85 -7.64 4.70 16.99
CA PHE A 85 -7.83 3.53 17.85
C PHE A 85 -6.64 2.54 17.83
N GLY A 86 -5.52 2.90 17.18
CA GLY A 86 -4.33 2.07 17.08
C GLY A 86 -4.47 0.85 16.14
N ARG A 87 -5.44 0.84 15.23
CA ARG A 87 -5.60 -0.22 14.23
C ARG A 87 -4.69 0.03 13.04
N ASN A 88 -3.89 -0.96 12.69
CA ASN A 88 -3.07 -0.97 11.49
C ASN A 88 -3.88 -1.47 10.31
N ILE A 89 -4.02 -0.66 9.27
CA ILE A 89 -4.81 -0.98 8.08
C ILE A 89 -3.93 -0.77 6.84
N SER A 90 -3.77 -1.82 6.05
CA SER A 90 -3.15 -1.73 4.72
C SER A 90 -4.14 -1.09 3.76
N PRO A 91 -3.93 0.13 3.25
CA PRO A 91 -4.91 0.84 2.42
C PRO A 91 -5.17 0.12 1.09
N GLU A 92 -4.22 -0.67 0.62
CA GLU A 92 -4.33 -1.47 -0.60
C GLU A 92 -5.51 -2.44 -0.56
N TRP A 93 -5.85 -2.96 0.62
CA TRP A 93 -6.97 -3.87 0.81
C TRP A 93 -8.32 -3.22 0.49
N PRO A 94 -8.80 -2.17 1.20
CA PRO A 94 -10.04 -1.51 0.83
C PRO A 94 -9.99 -0.85 -0.56
N GLU A 95 -8.83 -0.39 -1.03
CA GLU A 95 -8.68 0.13 -2.40
C GLU A 95 -8.97 -0.93 -3.45
N SER A 96 -8.50 -2.17 -3.25
CA SER A 96 -8.76 -3.27 -4.18
C SER A 96 -10.24 -3.61 -4.32
N LEU A 97 -10.99 -3.54 -3.22
CA LEU A 97 -12.45 -3.76 -3.21
C LEU A 97 -13.20 -2.63 -3.93
N LEU A 98 -12.79 -1.38 -3.70
CA LEU A 98 -13.34 -0.25 -4.46
C LEU A 98 -13.13 -0.40 -5.97
N LEU A 99 -11.90 -0.73 -6.38
CA LEU A 99 -11.55 -0.93 -7.78
C LEU A 99 -12.25 -2.14 -8.40
N GLY A 100 -12.48 -3.19 -7.59
CA GLY A 100 -13.20 -4.40 -8.01
C GLY A 100 -14.64 -4.15 -8.44
N SER A 101 -15.27 -3.06 -7.98
CA SER A 101 -16.61 -2.65 -8.39
C SER A 101 -16.72 -2.22 -9.87
N GLY A 102 -15.60 -1.87 -10.51
CA GLY A 102 -15.54 -1.29 -11.85
C GLY A 102 -16.09 0.14 -11.97
N LEU A 103 -16.60 0.74 -10.89
CA LEU A 103 -17.07 2.12 -10.84
C LEU A 103 -15.91 3.12 -10.72
N PHE A 104 -14.82 2.70 -10.10
CA PHE A 104 -13.66 3.54 -9.85
C PHE A 104 -12.46 3.10 -10.69
N ARG A 105 -11.81 4.07 -11.31
CA ARG A 105 -10.56 3.88 -12.05
C ARG A 105 -9.36 3.93 -11.13
N GLN A 106 -9.41 4.79 -10.10
CA GLN A 106 -8.38 4.92 -9.08
C GLN A 106 -9.05 5.19 -7.74
N ALA A 107 -8.46 4.65 -6.69
CA ALA A 107 -8.87 4.89 -5.32
C ALA A 107 -7.63 5.04 -4.46
N MET A 108 -7.66 5.99 -3.53
CA MET A 108 -6.62 6.18 -2.52
C MET A 108 -7.29 6.31 -1.16
N VAL A 109 -7.12 5.32 -0.30
CA VAL A 109 -7.66 5.35 1.06
C VAL A 109 -6.75 6.18 1.95
N ILE A 110 -7.39 7.00 2.78
CA ILE A 110 -6.81 7.92 3.77
C ILE A 110 -7.45 7.67 5.13
N GLY A 111 -6.82 8.15 6.21
CA GLY A 111 -7.37 7.98 7.57
C GLY A 111 -6.30 7.75 8.64
N ASP A 112 -5.03 8.07 8.32
CA ASP A 112 -3.96 8.01 9.29
C ASP A 112 -4.22 8.98 10.44
N GLY A 113 -4.21 8.48 11.70
CA GLY A 113 -4.58 9.24 12.90
C GLY A 113 -6.09 9.53 13.05
N GLN A 114 -6.94 9.11 12.10
CA GLN A 114 -8.39 9.37 12.14
C GLN A 114 -9.15 8.19 12.75
N ALA A 115 -10.35 8.47 13.26
CA ALA A 115 -11.24 7.44 13.81
C ALA A 115 -11.86 6.57 12.70
N GLN A 116 -12.00 7.10 11.51
CA GLN A 116 -12.66 6.48 10.37
C GLN A 116 -11.81 6.64 9.10
N LEU A 117 -11.95 5.71 8.16
CA LEU A 117 -11.30 5.83 6.87
C LEU A 117 -12.12 6.68 5.91
N GLY A 118 -11.38 7.43 5.09
CA GLY A 118 -11.91 8.11 3.93
C GLY A 118 -11.26 7.60 2.65
N ALA A 119 -11.79 8.00 1.49
CA ALA A 119 -11.21 7.68 0.19
C ALA A 119 -11.22 8.88 -0.75
N LEU A 120 -10.13 9.06 -1.49
CA LEU A 120 -10.07 9.89 -2.69
C LEU A 120 -10.33 8.99 -3.89
N LEU A 121 -11.37 9.29 -4.65
CA LEU A 121 -11.88 8.45 -5.73
C LEU A 121 -11.75 9.16 -7.08
N VAL A 122 -11.37 8.39 -8.09
CA VAL A 122 -11.48 8.78 -9.50
C VAL A 122 -12.43 7.79 -10.16
N THR A 123 -13.51 8.27 -10.72
CA THR A 123 -14.52 7.45 -11.38
C THR A 123 -14.02 6.87 -12.71
N ALA A 124 -14.50 5.70 -13.10
CA ALA A 124 -14.19 5.08 -14.38
C ALA A 124 -14.93 5.78 -15.54
N LYS A 125 -16.06 6.43 -15.24
CA LYS A 125 -16.88 7.21 -16.18
C LYS A 125 -17.18 8.57 -15.58
N GLU A 126 -17.26 9.59 -16.40
CA GLU A 126 -17.71 10.93 -15.99
C GLU A 126 -19.22 10.95 -15.70
N GLY A 127 -19.64 11.87 -14.84
CA GLY A 127 -21.05 12.15 -14.57
C GLY A 127 -21.79 11.09 -13.75
N LEU A 128 -21.09 10.26 -12.99
CA LEU A 128 -21.76 9.40 -12.01
C LEU A 128 -22.36 10.25 -10.90
N SER A 129 -23.61 9.93 -10.50
CA SER A 129 -24.24 10.62 -9.37
C SER A 129 -23.65 10.14 -8.04
N ASP A 130 -23.79 10.98 -7.01
CA ASP A 130 -23.31 10.67 -5.65
C ASP A 130 -23.94 9.39 -5.10
N GLU A 131 -25.20 9.10 -5.45
CA GLU A 131 -25.88 7.87 -5.04
C GLU A 131 -25.20 6.62 -5.62
N VAL A 132 -24.77 6.68 -6.89
CA VAL A 132 -24.06 5.56 -7.54
C VAL A 132 -22.69 5.36 -6.92
N ILE A 133 -21.97 6.45 -6.62
CA ILE A 133 -20.68 6.40 -5.96
C ILE A 133 -20.83 5.83 -4.56
N GLN A 134 -21.81 6.33 -3.80
CA GLN A 134 -22.09 5.84 -2.46
C GLN A 134 -22.48 4.35 -2.45
N ALA A 135 -23.27 3.90 -3.43
CA ALA A 135 -23.60 2.48 -3.58
C ALA A 135 -22.36 1.63 -3.83
N GLY A 136 -21.41 2.11 -4.66
CA GLY A 136 -20.13 1.44 -4.88
C GLY A 136 -19.26 1.33 -3.62
N VAL A 137 -19.19 2.41 -2.84
CA VAL A 137 -18.47 2.42 -1.55
C VAL A 137 -19.16 1.48 -0.55
N THR A 138 -20.49 1.50 -0.51
CA THR A 138 -21.27 0.63 0.38
C THR A 138 -21.06 -0.85 0.03
N SER A 139 -21.01 -1.18 -1.26
CA SER A 139 -20.72 -2.55 -1.71
C SER A 139 -19.33 -3.01 -1.29
N ALA A 140 -18.31 -2.18 -1.46
CA ALA A 140 -16.96 -2.50 -0.99
C ALA A 140 -16.92 -2.69 0.55
N ASN A 141 -17.64 -1.86 1.29
CA ASN A 141 -17.71 -1.93 2.75
C ASN A 141 -18.36 -3.23 3.27
N GLN A 142 -19.19 -3.91 2.49
CA GLN A 142 -19.80 -5.20 2.89
C GLN A 142 -18.75 -6.30 3.08
N GLU A 143 -17.61 -6.19 2.40
CA GLU A 143 -16.50 -7.13 2.49
C GLU A 143 -15.44 -6.70 3.52
N LEU A 144 -15.63 -5.53 4.16
CA LEU A 144 -14.70 -4.95 5.12
C LEU A 144 -15.25 -5.04 6.56
N PRO A 145 -14.41 -5.38 7.53
CA PRO A 145 -14.78 -5.24 8.93
C PRO A 145 -14.97 -3.76 9.29
N ASP A 146 -15.74 -3.50 10.34
CA ASP A 146 -16.16 -2.15 10.74
C ASP A 146 -15.02 -1.14 10.84
N TYR A 147 -13.86 -1.57 11.35
CA TYR A 147 -12.68 -0.70 11.52
C TYR A 147 -11.98 -0.33 10.21
N ALA A 148 -12.24 -1.06 9.12
CA ALA A 148 -11.63 -0.83 7.80
C ALA A 148 -12.62 -0.24 6.78
N GLN A 149 -13.88 -0.01 7.20
CA GLN A 149 -14.90 0.56 6.32
C GLN A 149 -14.60 2.03 6.00
N ILE A 150 -14.87 2.39 4.77
CA ILE A 150 -14.76 3.76 4.26
C ILE A 150 -16.05 4.49 4.60
N LYS A 151 -15.95 5.53 5.41
CA LYS A 151 -17.13 6.31 5.87
C LYS A 151 -17.29 7.62 5.09
N HIS A 152 -16.21 8.12 4.53
CA HIS A 152 -16.15 9.39 3.81
C HIS A 152 -15.47 9.20 2.47
N TRP A 153 -15.84 9.99 1.48
CA TRP A 153 -15.16 10.01 0.21
C TRP A 153 -15.16 11.39 -0.43
N LEU A 154 -14.17 11.62 -1.27
CA LEU A 154 -14.01 12.80 -2.11
C LEU A 154 -13.76 12.35 -3.54
N LEU A 155 -14.32 13.06 -4.51
CA LEU A 155 -13.96 12.89 -5.90
C LEU A 155 -12.75 13.76 -6.22
N ALA A 156 -11.78 13.19 -6.90
CA ALA A 156 -10.70 13.96 -7.49
C ALA A 156 -11.17 14.56 -8.83
N ASP A 157 -10.86 15.83 -9.05
CA ASP A 157 -11.24 16.57 -10.26
C ASP A 157 -10.59 16.01 -11.53
N GLU A 158 -9.46 15.33 -11.39
CA GLU A 158 -8.71 14.73 -12.49
C GLU A 158 -8.06 13.40 -12.07
N PRO A 159 -7.81 12.49 -13.01
CA PRO A 159 -7.08 11.25 -12.72
C PRO A 159 -5.66 11.52 -12.24
N PHE A 160 -5.18 10.71 -11.28
CA PHE A 160 -3.78 10.75 -10.85
C PHE A 160 -2.88 10.17 -11.95
N SER A 161 -1.97 10.98 -12.45
CA SER A 161 -1.16 10.65 -13.63
C SER A 161 0.30 11.11 -13.48
N PRO A 162 1.21 10.60 -14.34
CA PRO A 162 2.56 11.15 -14.42
C PRO A 162 2.59 12.62 -14.84
N ASN A 163 1.63 13.05 -15.68
CA ASN A 163 1.58 14.39 -16.22
C ASN A 163 1.30 15.44 -15.15
N ASN A 164 0.44 15.14 -14.16
CA ASN A 164 0.19 16.02 -13.02
C ASN A 164 1.06 15.70 -11.81
N GLY A 165 2.02 14.78 -11.96
CA GLY A 165 2.98 14.42 -10.93
C GLY A 165 2.44 13.55 -9.80
N LEU A 166 1.15 13.13 -9.85
CA LEU A 166 0.48 12.40 -8.77
C LEU A 166 0.60 10.87 -8.88
N ALA A 167 1.10 10.39 -10.02
CA ALA A 167 1.44 8.98 -10.20
C ALA A 167 2.83 8.81 -10.82
N THR A 168 3.37 7.61 -10.73
CA THR A 168 4.59 7.21 -11.45
C THR A 168 4.24 6.78 -12.87
N ALA A 169 5.25 6.61 -13.76
CA ALA A 169 5.05 6.17 -15.15
C ALA A 169 4.32 4.82 -15.27
N ASN A 170 4.47 3.94 -14.27
CA ASN A 170 3.80 2.64 -14.18
C ASN A 170 2.47 2.69 -13.38
N GLY A 171 1.90 3.88 -13.17
CA GLY A 171 0.58 4.08 -12.56
C GLY A 171 0.51 3.99 -11.03
N ARG A 172 1.65 3.83 -10.33
CA ARG A 172 1.66 3.81 -8.87
C ARG A 172 1.39 5.20 -8.30
N LEU A 173 0.43 5.30 -7.38
CA LEU A 173 0.05 6.56 -6.73
C LEU A 173 1.19 7.10 -5.86
N LYS A 174 1.46 8.40 -5.98
CA LYS A 174 2.37 9.13 -5.10
C LYS A 174 1.58 9.71 -3.93
N ARG A 175 1.27 8.85 -2.94
CA ARG A 175 0.35 9.13 -1.83
C ARG A 175 0.63 10.45 -1.12
N ASP A 176 1.90 10.75 -0.82
CA ASP A 176 2.28 11.97 -0.11
C ASP A 176 1.96 13.24 -0.91
N LEU A 177 2.19 13.19 -2.24
CA LEU A 177 1.88 14.32 -3.11
C LEU A 177 0.37 14.50 -3.29
N ILE A 178 -0.39 13.40 -3.38
CA ILE A 178 -1.85 13.44 -3.43
C ILE A 178 -2.41 14.02 -2.12
N LYS A 179 -1.98 13.51 -0.96
CA LYS A 179 -2.37 14.05 0.35
C LYS A 179 -2.10 15.55 0.44
N LYS A 180 -0.91 15.99 0.01
CA LYS A 180 -0.55 17.41 0.02
C LYS A 180 -1.45 18.25 -0.89
N LYS A 181 -1.77 17.76 -2.09
CA LYS A 181 -2.63 18.48 -3.05
C LYS A 181 -4.06 18.62 -2.54
N PHE A 182 -4.60 17.60 -1.89
CA PHE A 182 -5.98 17.55 -1.40
C PHE A 182 -6.11 17.84 0.10
N ASN A 183 -5.07 18.41 0.74
CA ASN A 183 -5.03 18.62 2.19
C ASN A 183 -6.26 19.33 2.73
N ASP A 184 -6.61 20.48 2.16
CA ASP A 184 -7.74 21.30 2.64
C ASP A 184 -9.08 20.58 2.52
N GLN A 185 -9.27 19.82 1.44
CA GLN A 185 -10.47 19.03 1.23
C GLN A 185 -10.54 17.83 2.20
N ILE A 186 -9.39 17.20 2.48
CA ILE A 186 -9.29 16.11 3.46
C ILE A 186 -9.58 16.63 4.87
N GLU A 187 -9.05 17.79 5.25
CA GLU A 187 -9.33 18.40 6.55
C GLU A 187 -10.82 18.71 6.71
N LEU A 188 -11.46 19.29 5.68
CA LEU A 188 -12.90 19.54 5.68
C LEU A 188 -13.74 18.26 5.76
N LEU A 189 -13.28 17.18 5.11
CA LEU A 189 -13.96 15.88 5.14
C LEU A 189 -14.08 15.34 6.57
N TYR A 190 -13.03 15.50 7.37
CA TYR A 190 -12.98 15.01 8.75
C TYR A 190 -13.49 16.04 9.78
N ALA A 191 -13.51 17.32 9.48
CA ALA A 191 -14.01 18.37 10.37
C ALA A 191 -15.55 18.31 10.57
N ASN A 192 -16.28 17.74 9.61
CA ASN A 192 -17.74 17.62 9.61
C ASN A 192 -18.22 16.27 10.18
N THR A 193 -17.34 15.53 10.85
CA THR A 193 -17.61 14.25 11.49
C THR A 193 -17.56 14.38 13.01
#